data_d1cc8e4ec53c7ba6feb02c567fb29f5a
#
_entry.id   d1cc8e4ec53c7ba6feb02c567fb29f5a
#
_cell.length_a   1.000
_cell.length_b   1.000
_cell.length_c   1.000
_cell.angle_alpha   90.00
_cell.angle_beta   90.00
_cell.angle_gamma   90.00
#
_symmetry.space_group_name_H-M   'P 1'
#
loop_
_entity.id
_entity.type
_entity.pdbx_description
1 polymer ?
#
loop_
_entity_poly.entity_id
_entity_poly.type
_entity_poly.pdbx_seq_one_letter_code
_entity_poly.pdbx_strand_id
1 'polypeptide(L)'
;MLLRSLEPLQGQPVMRELRAARRKEGARQLKDKELCNGPSKLCQALNILRCFDRRDLASDTEVWLERDPDIGPAKPQDIVSAPRIGIESHGEWAKKPWRFYLGGHPCVSVVNKEAERQSLSGNAINNLDPSDVPFETEQHNVKRP
;
A
#
# COMPACT_ATOMS: atom_id res chain seq x y z
N MET A 1 1.25 10.73 4.61
CA MET A 1 1.28 9.37 3.99
C MET A 1 1.90 9.45 2.62
N LEU A 2 2.66 8.44 2.15
CA LEU A 2 3.23 8.39 0.81
C LEU A 2 2.64 7.20 0.05
N LEU A 3 1.89 7.47 -1.03
CA LEU A 3 1.46 6.45 -1.98
C LEU A 3 2.65 6.08 -2.87
N ARG A 4 3.07 4.82 -2.83
CA ARG A 4 4.28 4.37 -3.54
C ARG A 4 3.99 3.51 -4.75
N SER A 5 2.84 2.87 -4.82
CA SER A 5 2.47 1.96 -5.90
C SER A 5 0.96 1.92 -6.05
N LEU A 6 0.51 1.84 -7.29
CA LEU A 6 -0.89 1.68 -7.66
C LEU A 6 -1.00 0.58 -8.73
N GLU A 7 -2.16 -0.06 -8.80
CA GLU A 7 -2.54 -0.89 -9.93
C GLU A 7 -3.18 -0.02 -11.02
N PRO A 8 -2.66 -0.03 -12.25
CA PRO A 8 -3.26 0.72 -13.34
C PRO A 8 -4.46 -0.07 -13.92
N LEU A 9 -5.68 0.40 -13.70
CA LEU A 9 -6.90 -0.22 -14.19
C LEU A 9 -7.30 0.31 -15.57
N GLN A 10 -6.99 1.58 -15.87
CA GLN A 10 -7.32 2.24 -17.14
C GLN A 10 -6.16 3.10 -17.62
N GLY A 11 -6.14 3.42 -18.92
CA GLY A 11 -5.14 4.33 -19.50
C GLY A 11 -3.73 3.74 -19.66
N GLN A 12 -3.54 2.42 -19.58
CA GLN A 12 -2.23 1.77 -19.68
C GLN A 12 -1.45 2.12 -20.97
N PRO A 13 -2.06 2.28 -22.17
CA PRO A 13 -1.33 2.72 -23.36
C PRO A 13 -0.67 4.09 -23.18
N VAL A 14 -1.41 5.08 -22.67
CA VAL A 14 -0.89 6.44 -22.39
C VAL A 14 0.21 6.39 -21.33
N MET A 15 0.00 5.60 -20.26
CA MET A 15 1.02 5.43 -19.22
C MET A 15 2.31 4.82 -19.77
N ARG A 16 2.23 3.89 -20.73
CA ARG A 16 3.42 3.32 -21.40
C ARG A 16 4.16 4.38 -22.20
N GLU A 17 3.45 5.22 -22.94
CA GLU A 17 4.05 6.32 -23.72
C GLU A 17 4.77 7.31 -22.80
N LEU A 18 4.11 7.79 -21.76
CA LEU A 18 4.69 8.71 -20.78
C LEU A 18 5.92 8.13 -20.07
N ARG A 19 5.88 6.82 -19.79
CA ARG A 19 7.01 6.10 -19.20
C ARG A 19 8.13 5.85 -20.22
N ALA A 20 7.81 5.60 -21.49
CA ALA A 20 8.78 5.36 -22.56
C ALA A 20 9.58 6.64 -22.86
N ALA A 21 8.94 7.80 -22.90
CA ALA A 21 9.57 9.10 -23.14
C ALA A 21 10.72 9.43 -22.17
N ARG A 22 10.76 8.76 -21.00
CA ARG A 22 11.80 8.94 -19.96
C ARG A 22 12.78 7.76 -19.86
N ARG A 23 12.76 6.87 -20.85
CA ARG A 23 13.64 5.68 -20.91
C ARG A 23 14.57 5.77 -22.11
N LYS A 24 15.65 5.00 -22.06
CA LYS A 24 16.57 4.88 -23.20
C LYS A 24 15.82 4.28 -24.40
N GLU A 25 16.18 4.75 -25.58
CA GLU A 25 15.69 4.19 -26.84
C GLU A 25 15.99 2.68 -26.92
N GLY A 26 15.07 1.91 -27.50
CA GLY A 26 15.18 0.45 -27.57
C GLY A 26 14.91 -0.30 -26.27
N ALA A 27 14.51 0.37 -25.18
CA ALA A 27 14.14 -0.31 -23.95
C ALA A 27 12.88 -1.17 -24.12
N ARG A 28 12.87 -2.37 -23.53
CA ARG A 28 11.72 -3.29 -23.61
C ARG A 28 10.40 -2.65 -23.18
N GLN A 29 9.30 -3.08 -23.74
CA GLN A 29 7.97 -2.65 -23.34
C GLN A 29 7.68 -3.04 -21.88
N LEU A 30 7.08 -2.13 -21.11
CA LEU A 30 6.69 -2.35 -19.74
C LEU A 30 5.40 -3.18 -19.65
N LYS A 31 5.37 -4.13 -18.75
CA LYS A 31 4.14 -4.83 -18.33
C LYS A 31 3.29 -3.89 -17.48
N ASP A 32 1.96 -4.11 -17.41
CA ASP A 32 1.04 -3.25 -16.65
C ASP A 32 1.47 -3.09 -15.19
N LYS A 33 1.80 -4.19 -14.53
CA LYS A 33 2.30 -4.18 -13.14
C LYS A 33 3.58 -3.36 -12.91
N GLU A 34 4.29 -2.98 -13.96
CA GLU A 34 5.54 -2.20 -13.87
C GLU A 34 5.32 -0.70 -14.10
N LEU A 35 4.12 -0.31 -14.53
CA LEU A 35 3.82 1.08 -14.88
C LEU A 35 3.87 2.00 -13.65
N CYS A 36 3.23 1.60 -12.55
CA CYS A 36 3.06 2.41 -11.36
C CYS A 36 3.65 1.77 -10.09
N ASN A 37 4.57 0.80 -10.20
CA ASN A 37 5.12 0.05 -9.06
C ASN A 37 6.29 0.73 -8.33
N GLY A 38 6.23 2.02 -8.16
CA GLY A 38 7.21 2.82 -7.41
C GLY A 38 6.88 4.31 -7.51
N PRO A 39 7.27 5.17 -6.55
CA PRO A 39 6.78 6.55 -6.47
C PRO A 39 7.14 7.39 -7.70
N SER A 40 8.38 7.39 -8.15
CA SER A 40 8.77 8.05 -9.40
C SER A 40 8.05 7.49 -10.62
N LYS A 41 7.88 6.16 -10.68
CA LYS A 41 7.21 5.48 -11.79
C LYS A 41 5.73 5.86 -11.85
N LEU A 42 5.07 5.91 -10.69
CA LEU A 42 3.69 6.34 -10.54
C LEU A 42 3.50 7.78 -11.04
N CYS A 43 4.31 8.72 -10.57
CA CYS A 43 4.22 10.11 -11.03
C CYS A 43 4.46 10.24 -12.52
N GLN A 44 5.41 9.48 -13.09
CA GLN A 44 5.66 9.49 -14.54
C GLN A 44 4.48 8.92 -15.34
N ALA A 45 3.91 7.80 -14.88
CA ALA A 45 2.80 7.14 -15.57
C ALA A 45 1.52 7.97 -15.56
N LEU A 46 1.26 8.68 -14.46
CA LEU A 46 0.08 9.55 -14.30
C LEU A 46 0.35 11.00 -14.70
N ASN A 47 1.53 11.30 -15.26
CA ASN A 47 1.96 12.66 -15.59
C ASN A 47 1.83 13.67 -14.45
N ILE A 48 2.02 13.20 -13.21
CA ILE A 48 2.01 14.07 -12.02
C ILE A 48 3.32 14.86 -12.00
N LEU A 49 3.21 16.16 -12.22
CA LEU A 49 4.31 17.12 -12.27
C LEU A 49 4.27 18.01 -11.01
N ARG A 50 5.27 18.91 -10.92
CA ARG A 50 5.38 19.83 -9.78
C ARG A 50 4.19 20.80 -9.65
N CYS A 51 3.45 21.06 -10.72
CA CYS A 51 2.25 21.89 -10.69
C CYS A 51 1.11 21.27 -9.84
N PHE A 52 1.19 19.98 -9.53
CA PHE A 52 0.26 19.30 -8.62
C PHE A 52 0.66 19.41 -7.14
N ASP A 53 1.80 20.07 -6.83
CA ASP A 53 2.21 20.25 -5.44
C ASP A 53 1.17 21.04 -4.64
N ARG A 54 0.87 20.59 -3.42
CA ARG A 54 -0.12 21.16 -2.51
C ARG A 54 -1.57 21.11 -2.95
N ARG A 55 -1.91 20.36 -4.00
CA ARG A 55 -3.32 20.11 -4.34
C ARG A 55 -3.96 19.18 -3.33
N ASP A 56 -5.22 19.43 -3.02
CA ASP A 56 -5.99 18.60 -2.10
C ASP A 56 -6.66 17.45 -2.86
N LEU A 57 -6.18 16.24 -2.63
CA LEU A 57 -6.69 15.03 -3.30
C LEU A 57 -8.15 14.68 -2.94
N ALA A 58 -8.74 15.34 -1.94
CA ALA A 58 -10.15 15.13 -1.58
C ALA A 58 -11.11 16.02 -2.39
N SER A 59 -10.62 17.15 -2.94
CA SER A 59 -11.47 18.14 -3.60
C SER A 59 -10.98 18.61 -4.98
N ASP A 60 -9.79 18.17 -5.42
CA ASP A 60 -9.24 18.55 -6.72
C ASP A 60 -10.01 17.88 -7.87
N THR A 61 -10.11 18.57 -9.01
CA THR A 61 -10.85 18.10 -10.20
C THR A 61 -9.98 17.45 -11.26
N GLU A 62 -8.66 17.56 -11.15
CA GLU A 62 -7.71 16.95 -12.09
C GLU A 62 -7.02 15.72 -11.51
N VAL A 63 -6.85 15.68 -10.18
CA VAL A 63 -6.29 14.54 -9.46
C VAL A 63 -6.98 14.38 -8.11
N TRP A 64 -7.62 13.24 -7.88
CA TRP A 64 -8.34 13.00 -6.63
C TRP A 64 -8.24 11.54 -6.18
N LEU A 65 -8.62 11.29 -4.94
CA LEU A 65 -8.81 9.97 -4.36
C LEU A 65 -10.29 9.78 -4.06
N GLU A 66 -10.87 8.74 -4.60
CA GLU A 66 -12.25 8.36 -4.30
C GLU A 66 -12.32 6.89 -3.90
N ARG A 67 -13.41 6.54 -3.26
CA ARG A 67 -13.71 5.16 -2.94
C ARG A 67 -14.43 4.52 -4.12
N ASP A 68 -13.92 3.37 -4.58
CA ASP A 68 -14.64 2.57 -5.55
C ASP A 68 -15.87 1.92 -4.88
N PRO A 69 -17.08 2.18 -5.36
CA PRO A 69 -18.29 1.61 -4.77
C PRO A 69 -18.38 0.09 -4.96
N ASP A 70 -17.79 -0.44 -6.02
CA ASP A 70 -17.87 -1.86 -6.38
C ASP A 70 -16.77 -2.69 -5.70
N ILE A 71 -15.73 -2.03 -5.23
CA ILE A 71 -14.62 -2.68 -4.52
C ILE A 71 -14.72 -2.36 -3.03
N GLY A 72 -15.00 -3.38 -2.24
CA GLY A 72 -14.98 -3.28 -0.78
C GLY A 72 -13.60 -2.89 -0.24
N PRO A 73 -13.52 -2.43 1.03
CA PRO A 73 -12.24 -2.15 1.66
C PRO A 73 -11.38 -3.41 1.71
N ALA A 74 -10.06 -3.25 1.54
CA ALA A 74 -9.13 -4.33 1.75
C ALA A 74 -9.31 -4.90 3.17
N LYS A 75 -9.39 -6.24 3.26
CA LYS A 75 -9.52 -6.88 4.56
C LYS A 75 -8.22 -6.70 5.34
N PRO A 76 -8.26 -6.49 6.66
CA PRO A 76 -7.05 -6.31 7.46
C PRO A 76 -6.01 -7.42 7.27
N GLN A 77 -6.45 -8.66 7.07
CA GLN A 77 -5.57 -9.80 6.83
C GLN A 77 -4.82 -9.76 5.50
N ASP A 78 -5.31 -9.00 4.52
CA ASP A 78 -4.66 -8.87 3.20
C ASP A 78 -3.58 -7.78 3.21
N ILE A 79 -3.53 -6.99 4.30
CA ILE A 79 -2.57 -5.89 4.44
C ILE A 79 -1.35 -6.37 5.22
N VAL A 80 -0.21 -6.33 4.55
CA VAL A 80 1.10 -6.63 5.16
C VAL A 80 1.73 -5.35 5.68
N SER A 81 2.14 -5.37 6.96
CA SER A 81 2.90 -4.31 7.60
C SER A 81 4.37 -4.70 7.70
N ALA A 82 5.27 -3.88 7.19
CA ALA A 82 6.69 -4.21 7.09
C ALA A 82 7.58 -2.97 7.30
N PRO A 83 8.86 -3.15 7.61
CA PRO A 83 9.84 -2.05 7.64
C PRO A 83 9.93 -1.30 6.31
N ARG A 84 10.30 -0.05 6.37
CA ARG A 84 10.54 0.79 5.20
C ARG A 84 11.85 0.38 4.51
N ILE A 85 11.91 0.60 3.21
CA ILE A 85 13.09 0.28 2.38
C ILE A 85 13.89 1.56 2.15
N GLY A 86 15.23 1.43 2.17
CA GLY A 86 16.16 2.53 1.87
C GLY A 86 16.32 3.53 3.00
N ILE A 87 16.08 3.11 4.26
CA ILE A 87 16.27 3.94 5.46
C ILE A 87 17.06 3.18 6.54
N GLU A 88 17.89 2.24 6.16
CA GLU A 88 18.61 1.35 7.07
C GLU A 88 19.52 2.12 8.03
N SER A 89 20.04 3.28 7.61
CA SER A 89 20.88 4.17 8.41
C SER A 89 20.14 5.02 9.46
N HIS A 90 18.80 4.92 9.54
CA HIS A 90 17.98 5.79 10.40
C HIS A 90 17.63 5.16 11.75
N GLY A 91 18.50 4.32 12.29
CA GLY A 91 18.39 3.74 13.63
C GLY A 91 17.07 3.01 13.88
N GLU A 92 16.38 3.34 14.97
CA GLU A 92 15.10 2.71 15.34
C GLU A 92 13.99 2.88 14.29
N TRP A 93 14.00 3.98 13.54
CA TRP A 93 13.01 4.28 12.51
C TRP A 93 13.06 3.30 11.33
N ALA A 94 14.22 2.71 11.08
CA ALA A 94 14.39 1.68 10.05
C ALA A 94 13.61 0.40 10.37
N LYS A 95 13.42 0.10 11.67
CA LYS A 95 12.75 -1.12 12.14
C LYS A 95 11.23 -0.96 12.26
N LYS A 96 10.71 0.28 12.26
CA LYS A 96 9.28 0.54 12.41
C LYS A 96 8.50 -0.03 11.21
N PRO A 97 7.40 -0.80 11.42
CA PRO A 97 6.64 -1.45 10.34
C PRO A 97 5.67 -0.46 9.66
N TRP A 98 6.21 0.63 9.14
CA TRP A 98 5.43 1.74 8.57
C TRP A 98 5.31 1.70 7.06
N ARG A 99 5.49 0.56 6.46
CA ARG A 99 5.23 0.28 5.06
C ARG A 99 4.11 -0.75 4.96
N PHE A 100 3.01 -0.34 4.35
CA PHE A 100 1.80 -1.15 4.18
C PHE A 100 1.59 -1.49 2.70
N TYR A 101 1.23 -2.73 2.41
CA TYR A 101 0.92 -3.18 1.05
C TYR A 101 0.00 -4.40 1.06
N LEU A 102 -0.66 -4.66 -0.05
CA LEU A 102 -1.48 -5.87 -0.23
C LEU A 102 -0.58 -7.07 -0.45
N GLY A 103 -0.70 -8.09 0.39
CA GLY A 103 0.06 -9.34 0.31
C GLY A 103 -0.18 -10.06 -1.03
N GLY A 104 0.91 -10.55 -1.65
CA GLY A 104 0.84 -11.27 -2.92
C GLY A 104 0.45 -10.43 -4.15
N HIS A 105 0.22 -9.12 -4.00
CA HIS A 105 -0.24 -8.29 -5.11
C HIS A 105 0.88 -8.03 -6.15
N PRO A 106 0.63 -8.25 -7.46
CA PRO A 106 1.68 -8.20 -8.49
C PRO A 106 2.30 -6.81 -8.71
N CYS A 107 1.59 -5.73 -8.35
CA CYS A 107 2.09 -4.36 -8.43
C CYS A 107 2.99 -3.96 -7.25
N VAL A 108 3.18 -4.82 -6.26
CA VAL A 108 4.16 -4.63 -5.17
C VAL A 108 5.52 -5.09 -5.66
N SER A 109 6.44 -4.16 -5.90
CA SER A 109 7.74 -4.46 -6.51
C SER A 109 8.74 -5.12 -5.55
N VAL A 110 8.62 -4.87 -4.26
CA VAL A 110 9.47 -5.45 -3.22
C VAL A 110 8.60 -5.93 -2.07
N VAL A 111 8.63 -7.23 -1.81
CA VAL A 111 7.89 -7.88 -0.72
C VAL A 111 8.82 -8.18 0.46
N ASN A 112 8.28 -8.20 1.66
CA ASN A 112 8.96 -8.70 2.85
C ASN A 112 8.40 -10.09 3.18
N LYS A 113 9.11 -11.14 2.78
CA LYS A 113 8.64 -12.53 2.92
C LYS A 113 8.40 -12.96 4.37
N GLU A 114 9.13 -12.37 5.30
CA GLU A 114 8.94 -12.66 6.72
C GLU A 114 7.66 -12.01 7.25
N ALA A 115 7.44 -10.73 6.94
CA ALA A 115 6.19 -10.04 7.30
C ALA A 115 4.97 -10.69 6.64
N GLU A 116 5.06 -11.17 5.40
CA GLU A 116 3.99 -11.92 4.75
C GLU A 116 3.70 -13.24 5.45
N ARG A 117 4.73 -13.99 5.88
CA ARG A 117 4.55 -15.21 6.66
C ARG A 117 3.90 -14.94 8.01
N GLN A 118 4.31 -13.89 8.71
CA GLN A 118 3.73 -13.51 10.01
C GLN A 118 2.27 -13.08 9.85
N SER A 119 1.93 -12.34 8.80
CA SER A 119 0.55 -11.95 8.49
C SER A 119 -0.34 -13.19 8.26
N LEU A 120 0.15 -14.18 7.52
CA LEU A 120 -0.57 -15.44 7.29
C LEU A 120 -0.71 -16.29 8.57
N SER A 121 0.33 -16.34 9.43
CA SER A 121 0.32 -17.09 10.69
C SER A 121 -0.59 -16.45 11.74
N GLY A 122 -0.62 -15.11 11.81
CA GLY A 122 -1.54 -14.36 12.70
C GLY A 122 -3.02 -14.61 12.36
N ASN A 123 -3.33 -14.86 11.10
CA ASN A 123 -4.69 -15.19 10.65
C ASN A 123 -5.14 -16.60 11.06
N ALA A 124 -4.21 -17.52 11.27
CA ALA A 124 -4.54 -18.87 11.74
C ALA A 124 -5.02 -18.87 13.21
N ILE A 125 -4.57 -17.89 14.01
CA ILE A 125 -4.95 -17.76 15.43
C ILE A 125 -6.30 -17.05 15.58
N ASN A 126 -6.66 -16.13 14.70
CA ASN A 126 -7.92 -15.39 14.74
C ASN A 126 -9.14 -16.15 14.16
N ASN A 127 -8.94 -17.36 13.67
CA ASN A 127 -10.02 -18.26 13.22
C ASN A 127 -10.46 -19.27 14.31
N LEU A 128 -10.07 -19.08 15.57
CA LEU A 128 -10.64 -19.80 16.68
C LEU A 128 -12.04 -19.24 16.96
N ASP A 129 -13.02 -20.15 17.03
CA ASP A 129 -14.42 -19.87 17.28
C ASP A 129 -14.57 -19.00 18.55
N PRO A 130 -15.38 -17.93 18.54
CA PRO A 130 -15.63 -17.09 19.71
C PRO A 130 -16.19 -17.84 20.95
N SER A 131 -16.62 -19.10 20.77
CA SER A 131 -17.10 -19.97 21.85
C SER A 131 -16.01 -20.58 22.72
N ASP A 132 -14.71 -20.51 22.31
CA ASP A 132 -13.59 -21.12 23.04
C ASP A 132 -12.80 -20.15 23.93
N VAL A 133 -13.25 -18.91 24.10
CA VAL A 133 -12.58 -17.94 24.98
C VAL A 133 -13.23 -17.99 26.38
N PRO A 134 -12.50 -18.39 27.43
CA PRO A 134 -13.03 -18.29 28.79
C PRO A 134 -13.23 -16.85 29.19
N PHE A 135 -14.46 -16.52 29.55
CA PHE A 135 -14.89 -15.20 29.97
C PHE A 135 -14.36 -14.92 31.41
N GLU A 136 -13.22 -14.26 31.53
CA GLU A 136 -12.80 -13.69 32.82
C GLU A 136 -13.39 -12.30 33.00
N THR A 137 -14.40 -12.24 33.89
CA THR A 137 -15.06 -10.99 34.30
C THR A 137 -14.21 -10.34 35.40
N GLU A 138 -13.32 -9.42 35.08
CA GLU A 138 -12.78 -8.50 36.10
C GLU A 138 -13.66 -7.25 36.21
N GLN A 139 -14.45 -7.22 37.27
CA GLN A 139 -15.21 -6.03 37.70
C GLN A 139 -14.25 -5.02 38.33
N HIS A 140 -13.86 -3.98 37.60
CA HIS A 140 -13.22 -2.80 38.20
C HIS A 140 -14.28 -1.82 38.67
N ASN A 141 -14.47 -1.85 39.98
CA ASN A 141 -15.32 -0.95 40.76
C ASN A 141 -14.62 0.42 40.90
N VAL A 142 -14.98 1.40 40.07
CA VAL A 142 -14.51 2.77 40.20
C VAL A 142 -15.51 3.56 41.02
N LYS A 143 -15.20 3.80 42.29
CA LYS A 143 -15.86 4.83 43.16
C LYS A 143 -15.41 6.22 42.66
N ARG A 144 -16.37 7.05 42.33
CA ARG A 144 -16.17 8.49 42.18
C ARG A 144 -16.43 9.19 43.52
N PRO A 145 -15.67 10.27 43.82
CA PRO A 145 -15.95 11.17 44.93
C PRO A 145 -17.17 12.07 44.68
#